data_398fdbfaf489fceb617c77ecc0440c69
#
_entry.id   398fdbfaf489fceb617c77ecc0440c69
#
_cell.length_a   1.000
_cell.length_b   1.000
_cell.length_c   1.000
_cell.angle_alpha   90.00
_cell.angle_beta   90.00
_cell.angle_gamma   90.00
#
_symmetry.space_group_name_H-M   'P 1'
#
loop_
_entity.id
_entity.type
_entity.pdbx_description
1 polymer ?
#
loop_
_entity_poly.entity_id
_entity_poly.type
_entity_poly.pdbx_seq_one_letter_code
_entity_poly.pdbx_strand_id
1 'polypeptide(L)'
;NLPVAKARIPEGSNLYIQSGNTINLTCVVTDSRAPPIYVFWYHDDRMINYDSARTAGIRVATEKGPSTTVSRLRVPDAATGDSGNYSCIPSYADPAYITVHVLNGTVYRARD
;
A
#
# COMPACT_ATOMS: atom_id res chain seq x y z
N ASN A 1 -6.39 -30.32 0.52
CA ASN A 1 -6.47 -28.92 0.94
C ASN A 1 -5.40 -28.11 0.28
N LEU A 2 -5.85 -27.20 -0.55
CA LEU A 2 -4.92 -26.33 -1.26
C LEU A 2 -4.68 -25.06 -0.45
N PRO A 3 -3.45 -24.53 -0.49
CA PRO A 3 -3.21 -23.26 0.19
C PRO A 3 -4.06 -22.17 -0.39
N VAL A 4 -4.50 -21.27 0.46
CA VAL A 4 -5.23 -20.08 0.02
C VAL A 4 -4.22 -18.99 -0.27
N ALA A 5 -4.32 -18.41 -1.47
CA ALA A 5 -3.45 -17.29 -1.81
C ALA A 5 -3.75 -16.10 -0.90
N LYS A 6 -2.70 -15.46 -0.42
CA LYS A 6 -2.83 -14.36 0.52
C LYS A 6 -1.92 -13.22 0.15
N ALA A 7 -2.41 -12.02 0.38
CA ALA A 7 -1.56 -10.84 0.32
C ALA A 7 -0.98 -10.57 1.70
N ARG A 8 0.21 -10.01 1.71
CA ARG A 8 0.90 -9.66 2.95
C ARG A 8 1.62 -8.35 2.73
N ILE A 9 1.54 -7.46 3.70
CA ILE A 9 2.27 -6.19 3.66
C ILE A 9 3.38 -6.26 4.70
N PRO A 10 4.64 -6.45 4.26
CA PRO A 10 5.74 -6.65 5.20
C PRO A 10 5.99 -5.49 6.13
N GLU A 11 5.57 -4.28 5.75
CA GLU A 11 5.76 -3.11 6.60
C GLU A 11 4.99 -3.21 7.92
N GLY A 12 3.99 -4.08 7.99
CA GLY A 12 3.28 -4.34 9.23
C GLY A 12 1.85 -3.85 9.20
N SER A 13 1.28 -3.66 10.39
CA SER A 13 -0.10 -3.20 10.50
C SER A 13 -0.21 -1.69 10.56
N ASN A 14 0.84 -1.02 11.00
CA ASN A 14 0.88 0.43 11.13
C ASN A 14 2.21 0.93 10.66
N LEU A 15 2.17 2.02 9.91
CA LEU A 15 3.37 2.71 9.45
C LEU A 15 3.28 4.16 9.88
N TYR A 16 4.31 4.66 10.55
CA TYR A 16 4.38 6.05 10.97
C TYR A 16 5.47 6.74 10.18
N ILE A 17 5.12 7.87 9.57
CA ILE A 17 6.04 8.56 8.68
C ILE A 17 5.84 10.07 8.84
N GLN A 18 6.93 10.82 8.72
CA GLN A 18 6.87 12.27 8.78
C GLN A 18 6.35 12.83 7.46
N SER A 19 5.57 13.91 7.54
CA SER A 19 5.13 14.59 6.33
C SER A 19 6.35 15.04 5.52
N GLY A 20 6.20 15.02 4.21
CA GLY A 20 7.28 15.33 3.28
C GLY A 20 8.09 14.12 2.84
N ASN A 21 8.04 13.04 3.59
CA ASN A 21 8.72 11.81 3.18
C ASN A 21 7.85 11.01 2.23
N THR A 22 8.43 9.94 1.69
CA THR A 22 7.73 9.11 0.73
C THR A 22 7.13 7.89 1.44
N ILE A 23 5.85 7.62 1.19
CA ILE A 23 5.22 6.40 1.65
C ILE A 23 5.57 5.29 0.66
N ASN A 24 6.19 4.22 1.15
CA ASN A 24 6.48 3.04 0.35
C ASN A 24 5.81 1.85 0.99
N LEU A 25 4.88 1.25 0.28
CA LEU A 25 4.19 0.06 0.75
C LEU A 25 4.43 -1.07 -0.23
N THR A 26 4.57 -2.27 0.31
CA THR A 26 4.81 -3.46 -0.49
C THR A 26 3.69 -4.45 -0.21
N CYS A 27 3.21 -5.09 -1.26
CA CYS A 27 2.22 -6.15 -1.12
C CYS A 27 2.78 -7.39 -1.79
N VAL A 28 2.90 -8.46 -1.01
CA VAL A 28 3.43 -9.74 -1.51
C VAL A 28 2.29 -10.73 -1.51
N VAL A 29 1.99 -11.27 -2.69
CA VAL A 29 0.93 -12.28 -2.85
C VAL A 29 1.61 -13.63 -3.03
N THR A 30 1.38 -14.54 -2.09
CA THR A 30 2.02 -15.85 -2.09
C THR A 30 0.98 -16.95 -2.18
N ASP A 31 1.46 -18.16 -2.40
CA ASP A 31 0.64 -19.37 -2.48
C ASP A 31 -0.36 -19.31 -3.63
N SER A 32 -0.03 -18.54 -4.64
CA SER A 32 -0.88 -18.36 -5.79
C SER A 32 -0.51 -19.40 -6.85
N ARG A 33 -1.50 -20.11 -7.38
CA ARG A 33 -1.26 -21.08 -8.45
C ARG A 33 -0.89 -20.39 -9.74
N ALA A 34 -1.42 -19.21 -9.93
CA ALA A 34 -1.13 -18.40 -11.09
C ALA A 34 -1.05 -16.95 -10.60
N PRO A 35 -0.31 -16.10 -11.29
CA PRO A 35 -0.26 -14.71 -10.89
C PRO A 35 -1.66 -14.10 -10.90
N PRO A 36 -1.98 -13.22 -9.95
CA PRO A 36 -3.27 -12.54 -9.99
C PRO A 36 -3.40 -11.72 -11.26
N ILE A 37 -4.64 -11.61 -11.73
CA ILE A 37 -4.92 -10.80 -12.92
C ILE A 37 -4.63 -9.34 -12.61
N TYR A 38 -4.98 -8.90 -11.41
CA TYR A 38 -4.75 -7.54 -10.99
C TYR A 38 -4.41 -7.49 -9.52
N VAL A 39 -3.77 -6.40 -9.11
CA VAL A 39 -3.56 -6.06 -7.70
C VAL A 39 -3.95 -4.60 -7.58
N PHE A 40 -5.04 -4.33 -6.86
CA PHE A 40 -5.51 -2.96 -6.66
C PHE A 40 -5.10 -2.47 -5.29
N TRP A 41 -4.82 -1.17 -5.22
CA TRP A 41 -4.56 -0.49 -3.97
C TRP A 41 -5.70 0.48 -3.70
N TYR A 42 -6.14 0.51 -2.46
CA TYR A 42 -7.15 1.44 -1.99
C TYR A 42 -6.60 2.29 -0.87
N HIS A 43 -7.03 3.54 -0.84
CA HIS A 43 -6.80 4.42 0.29
C HIS A 43 -8.18 4.69 0.90
N ASP A 44 -8.40 4.15 2.11
CA ASP A 44 -9.71 4.06 2.73
C ASP A 44 -10.64 3.30 1.78
N ASP A 45 -11.70 3.90 1.29
CA ASP A 45 -12.61 3.21 0.38
C ASP A 45 -12.46 3.68 -1.06
N ARG A 46 -11.38 4.39 -1.38
CA ARG A 46 -11.16 4.88 -2.74
C ARG A 46 -10.03 4.14 -3.41
N MET A 47 -10.29 3.64 -4.61
CA MET A 47 -9.24 3.02 -5.40
C MET A 47 -8.23 4.08 -5.80
N ILE A 48 -6.95 3.73 -5.67
CA ILE A 48 -5.88 4.61 -6.10
C ILE A 48 -5.83 4.58 -7.61
N ASN A 49 -6.07 5.74 -8.21
CA ASN A 49 -6.18 5.89 -9.65
C ASN A 49 -5.18 6.95 -10.10
N TYR A 50 -4.12 6.50 -10.74
CA TYR A 50 -3.04 7.42 -11.12
C TYR A 50 -3.38 8.28 -12.32
N ASP A 51 -4.56 8.15 -12.88
CA ASP A 51 -5.00 9.08 -13.93
C ASP A 51 -5.57 10.37 -13.36
N SER A 52 -5.84 10.39 -12.06
CA SER A 52 -6.38 11.56 -11.40
C SER A 52 -5.28 12.57 -11.08
N ALA A 53 -5.59 13.85 -11.16
CA ALA A 53 -4.65 14.89 -10.77
C ALA A 53 -4.25 14.74 -9.29
N ARG A 54 -5.16 14.24 -8.46
CA ARG A 54 -4.88 14.07 -7.04
C ARG A 54 -3.85 13.00 -6.76
N THR A 55 -3.68 12.09 -7.69
CA THR A 55 -2.72 11.01 -7.54
C THR A 55 -1.48 11.25 -8.39
N ALA A 56 -1.26 12.48 -8.85
CA ALA A 56 -0.07 12.79 -9.61
C ALA A 56 1.17 12.47 -8.77
N GLY A 57 2.10 11.74 -9.36
CA GLY A 57 3.30 11.31 -8.65
C GLY A 57 3.17 10.00 -7.89
N ILE A 58 1.95 9.54 -7.65
CA ILE A 58 1.75 8.22 -7.02
C ILE A 58 2.04 7.16 -8.07
N ARG A 59 2.78 6.14 -7.66
CA ARG A 59 3.17 5.09 -8.58
C ARG A 59 2.85 3.73 -7.98
N VAL A 60 2.40 2.84 -8.85
CA VAL A 60 2.17 1.45 -8.50
C VAL A 60 2.93 0.59 -9.50
N ALA A 61 3.79 -0.28 -9.00
CA ALA A 61 4.54 -1.19 -9.85
C ALA A 61 4.27 -2.60 -9.37
N THR A 62 3.88 -3.48 -10.29
CA THR A 62 3.55 -4.86 -9.96
C THR A 62 4.39 -5.79 -10.80
N GLU A 63 5.07 -6.73 -10.13
CA GLU A 63 5.87 -7.75 -10.78
C GLU A 63 5.26 -9.11 -10.50
N LYS A 64 4.88 -9.80 -11.55
CA LYS A 64 4.24 -11.11 -11.44
C LYS A 64 5.26 -12.21 -11.66
N GLY A 65 5.43 -13.04 -10.65
CA GLY A 65 6.29 -14.20 -10.77
C GLY A 65 5.48 -15.48 -10.86
N PRO A 66 6.17 -16.61 -10.95
CA PRO A 66 5.45 -17.88 -11.12
C PRO A 66 4.60 -18.28 -9.92
N SER A 67 5.02 -17.94 -8.71
CA SER A 67 4.24 -18.28 -7.52
C SER A 67 4.10 -17.11 -6.57
N THR A 68 4.80 -16.02 -6.82
CA THR A 68 4.78 -14.85 -5.96
C THR A 68 4.64 -13.60 -6.82
N THR A 69 3.75 -12.72 -6.43
CA THR A 69 3.55 -11.44 -7.09
C THR A 69 3.83 -10.34 -6.08
N VAL A 70 4.55 -9.33 -6.49
CA VAL A 70 4.90 -8.20 -5.62
C VAL A 70 4.39 -6.92 -6.25
N SER A 71 3.61 -6.18 -5.50
CA SER A 71 3.12 -4.87 -5.92
C SER A 71 3.63 -3.83 -4.94
N ARG A 72 4.15 -2.73 -5.48
CA ARG A 72 4.70 -1.65 -4.65
C ARG A 72 3.95 -0.36 -4.95
N LEU A 73 3.55 0.29 -3.87
CA LEU A 73 2.88 1.58 -3.94
C LEU A 73 3.82 2.64 -3.39
N ARG A 74 3.96 3.73 -4.12
CA ARG A 74 4.83 4.82 -3.70
C ARG A 74 4.06 6.13 -3.76
N VAL A 75 3.98 6.83 -2.63
CA VAL A 75 3.33 8.13 -2.51
C VAL A 75 4.38 9.13 -2.08
N PRO A 76 4.90 9.96 -2.99
CA PRO A 76 5.93 10.92 -2.64
C PRO A 76 5.33 12.12 -1.92
N ASP A 77 6.15 12.79 -1.14
CA ASP A 77 5.80 14.03 -0.46
C ASP A 77 4.51 13.87 0.34
N ALA A 78 4.52 12.91 1.24
CA ALA A 78 3.32 12.57 1.99
C ALA A 78 2.84 13.74 2.84
N ALA A 79 1.52 13.92 2.86
CA ALA A 79 0.87 14.92 3.69
C ALA A 79 -0.05 14.21 4.68
N THR A 80 -0.51 14.95 5.68
CA THR A 80 -1.39 14.37 6.68
C THR A 80 -2.66 13.79 6.07
N GLY A 81 -3.10 14.34 4.94
CA GLY A 81 -4.25 13.78 4.23
C GLY A 81 -4.00 12.43 3.60
N ASP A 82 -2.74 12.01 3.48
CA ASP A 82 -2.41 10.68 2.99
C ASP A 82 -2.48 9.62 4.06
N SER A 83 -2.74 10.00 5.30
CA SER A 83 -2.98 9.05 6.38
C SER A 83 -4.25 8.26 6.11
N GLY A 84 -4.33 7.06 6.66
CA GLY A 84 -5.53 6.25 6.57
C GLY A 84 -5.21 4.80 6.34
N ASN A 85 -6.25 4.05 6.00
CA ASN A 85 -6.14 2.62 5.78
C ASN A 85 -5.82 2.35 4.32
N TYR A 86 -4.73 1.67 4.07
CA TYR A 86 -4.37 1.26 2.72
C TYR A 86 -4.61 -0.23 2.59
N SER A 87 -5.23 -0.61 1.49
CA SER A 87 -5.58 -2.00 1.21
C SER A 87 -4.94 -2.45 -0.08
N CYS A 88 -4.37 -3.65 -0.05
CA CYS A 88 -3.88 -4.32 -1.24
C CYS A 88 -4.88 -5.43 -1.55
N ILE A 89 -5.54 -5.36 -2.68
CA ILE A 89 -6.61 -6.29 -3.03
C ILE A 89 -6.27 -6.97 -4.34
N PRO A 90 -5.65 -8.15 -4.28
CA PRO A 90 -5.37 -8.91 -5.49
C PRO A 90 -6.58 -9.73 -5.90
N SER A 91 -6.64 -10.07 -7.18
CA SER A 91 -7.65 -11.02 -7.63
C SER A 91 -7.32 -12.41 -7.09
N TYR A 92 -8.35 -13.12 -6.65
CA TYR A 92 -8.26 -14.52 -6.22
C TYR A 92 -7.30 -14.75 -5.06
N ALA A 93 -7.16 -13.77 -4.17
CA ALA A 93 -6.33 -13.92 -2.98
C ALA A 93 -6.91 -13.04 -1.88
N ASP A 94 -6.63 -13.41 -0.64
CA ASP A 94 -7.07 -12.61 0.49
C ASP A 94 -6.34 -11.28 0.51
N PRO A 95 -7.04 -10.19 0.79
CA PRO A 95 -6.41 -8.86 0.81
C PRO A 95 -5.56 -8.64 2.06
N ALA A 96 -4.74 -7.60 2.01
CA ALA A 96 -3.94 -7.17 3.14
C ALA A 96 -4.17 -5.68 3.39
N TYR A 97 -3.97 -5.27 4.63
CA TYR A 97 -4.28 -3.91 5.07
C TYR A 97 -3.16 -3.36 5.92
N ILE A 98 -2.97 -2.06 5.83
CA ILE A 98 -2.04 -1.34 6.69
C ILE A 98 -2.60 0.05 6.94
N THR A 99 -2.42 0.56 8.15
CA THR A 99 -2.79 1.92 8.49
C THR A 99 -1.55 2.79 8.46
N VAL A 100 -1.59 3.87 7.71
CA VAL A 100 -0.48 4.80 7.58
C VAL A 100 -0.81 6.06 8.35
N HIS A 101 0.13 6.50 9.16
CA HIS A 101 0.00 7.70 9.98
C HIS A 101 1.06 8.69 9.53
N VAL A 102 0.64 9.74 8.85
CA VAL A 102 1.56 10.78 8.41
C VAL A 102 1.55 11.87 9.47
N LEU A 103 2.70 12.11 10.05
CA LEU A 103 2.84 12.98 11.21
C LEU A 103 3.40 14.32 10.78
N ASN A 104 2.83 15.38 11.35
CA ASN A 104 3.35 16.72 11.15
C ASN A 104 4.47 16.94 12.16
N GLY A 105 5.70 17.01 11.69
CA GLY A 105 6.86 17.09 12.57
C GLY A 105 6.87 18.28 13.51
N THR A 106 6.18 19.35 13.14
CA THR A 106 6.16 20.52 14.03
C THR A 106 5.41 20.26 15.32
N VAL A 107 4.53 19.28 15.34
CA VAL A 107 3.77 18.96 16.54
C VAL A 107 4.69 18.50 17.67
N TYR A 108 5.71 17.78 17.35
CA TYR A 108 6.61 17.28 18.38
C TYR A 108 7.36 18.38 19.05
N ARG A 109 7.77 19.34 18.27
CA ARG A 109 8.58 20.41 18.81
C ARG A 109 7.81 21.26 19.78
N ALA A 110 6.54 21.40 19.55
CA ALA A 110 5.73 22.22 20.41
C ALA A 110 5.57 21.63 21.81
N ARG A 111 5.87 20.37 21.97
CA ARG A 111 5.66 19.71 23.24
C ARG A 111 6.83 19.84 24.20
N ASP A 112 7.93 20.21 23.70
CA ASP A 112 9.12 20.33 24.56
C ASP A 112 9.18 21.62 25.38
#